data_b359f78984607b6717e29b877e883cab
#
_entry.id   b359f78984607b6717e29b877e883cab
#
_cell.length_a   1.000
_cell.length_b   1.000
_cell.length_c   1.000
_cell.angle_alpha   90.00
_cell.angle_beta   90.00
_cell.angle_gamma   90.00
#
_symmetry.space_group_name_H-M   'P 1'
#
loop_
_entity.id
_entity.type
_entity.pdbx_description
1 polymer ?
#
loop_
_entity_poly.entity_id
_entity_poly.type
_entity_poly.pdbx_seq_one_letter_code
_entity_poly.pdbx_strand_id
1 'polypeptide(L)'
;MEERRFGNSDLVTSAVGFGTWEMSTTMYGHIDVDEAAQAVNMAIDRGITLFDTAEVYGPYHSEELLAKALGNRRNEVVLVTKVGFDYDEQPQVIGLNSKRENVIEHTEGCLRRLNTDYVDLMLIHWPDHDTPFDETMEALESLKQSGKIRHYGVSNFNIDMMEECQRHGTIVANQVGYHMFDRRMESRVLPWCMANGVGFMSYGSLAFGLLTAAFGPEHEFGEGDWRANGVAFNLPLFERERFRQEVEIANRLAELADGYGKTCAQLGIAWVLDHPGVTCALVGMRNERELEENVAATDWKLTEEIRSGINEIFAEVGVPTYQNLDQVVHVARATGARRNLRD
;
A
#
# COMPACT_ATOMS: atom_id res chain seq x y z
N MET A 1 0.50 18.97 -7.48
CA MET A 1 0.45 17.82 -6.56
C MET A 1 0.76 18.34 -5.16
N GLU A 2 -0.06 17.98 -4.15
CA GLU A 2 0.20 18.32 -2.74
C GLU A 2 1.39 17.50 -2.24
N GLU A 3 2.29 18.12 -1.47
CA GLU A 3 3.41 17.43 -0.83
C GLU A 3 3.14 17.25 0.66
N ARG A 4 3.48 16.10 1.21
CA ARG A 4 3.31 15.74 2.62
C ARG A 4 4.59 15.17 3.21
N ARG A 5 4.83 15.53 4.47
CA ARG A 5 6.00 15.08 5.22
C ARG A 5 5.67 13.80 6.01
N PHE A 6 6.60 12.86 6.02
CA PHE A 6 6.50 11.65 6.84
C PHE A 6 6.82 11.97 8.31
N GLY A 7 5.77 12.21 9.07
CA GLY A 7 5.88 12.49 10.49
C GLY A 7 6.91 13.57 10.82
N ASN A 8 7.85 13.26 11.69
CA ASN A 8 8.92 14.16 12.13
C ASN A 8 10.21 14.04 11.29
N SER A 9 10.22 13.23 10.22
CA SER A 9 11.39 13.06 9.35
C SER A 9 11.54 14.23 8.38
N ASP A 10 12.64 14.27 7.64
CA ASP A 10 12.87 15.18 6.50
C ASP A 10 12.35 14.59 5.17
N LEU A 11 11.77 13.40 5.20
CA LEU A 11 11.19 12.75 4.03
C LEU A 11 9.89 13.44 3.63
N VAL A 12 9.87 14.04 2.45
CA VAL A 12 8.70 14.73 1.87
C VAL A 12 8.38 14.10 0.52
N THR A 13 7.10 13.82 0.27
CA THR A 13 6.64 13.17 -0.96
C THR A 13 5.32 13.76 -1.45
N SER A 14 4.94 13.44 -2.68
CA SER A 14 3.58 13.66 -3.16
C SER A 14 2.57 12.93 -2.30
N ALA A 15 1.37 13.51 -2.11
CA ALA A 15 0.28 12.92 -1.34
C ALA A 15 -0.27 11.62 -1.98
N VAL A 16 -0.15 11.48 -3.31
CA VAL A 16 -0.42 10.23 -4.04
C VAL A 16 0.92 9.60 -4.39
N GLY A 17 1.06 8.30 -4.10
CA GLY A 17 2.21 7.48 -4.46
C GLY A 17 1.87 6.46 -5.54
N PHE A 18 2.83 6.17 -6.39
CA PHE A 18 2.73 5.14 -7.42
C PHE A 18 3.00 3.77 -6.81
N GLY A 19 1.96 2.94 -6.68
CA GLY A 19 2.09 1.54 -6.25
C GLY A 19 2.41 0.65 -7.45
N THR A 20 3.33 -0.29 -7.28
CA THR A 20 3.78 -1.20 -8.35
C THR A 20 3.34 -2.65 -8.13
N TRP A 21 2.45 -2.92 -7.19
CA TRP A 21 1.99 -4.30 -6.94
C TRP A 21 1.34 -4.91 -8.18
N GLU A 22 0.58 -4.14 -8.93
CA GLU A 22 -0.03 -4.56 -10.19
C GLU A 22 1.02 -4.92 -11.26
N MET A 23 2.22 -4.35 -11.19
CA MET A 23 3.34 -4.66 -12.09
C MET A 23 3.96 -6.05 -11.82
N SER A 24 3.49 -6.77 -10.80
CA SER A 24 3.96 -8.12 -10.46
C SER A 24 3.66 -9.18 -11.52
N THR A 25 2.76 -8.91 -12.46
CA THR A 25 2.33 -9.80 -13.57
C THR A 25 1.68 -11.12 -13.15
N THR A 26 1.71 -11.47 -11.87
CA THR A 26 1.24 -12.76 -11.35
C THR A 26 -0.03 -12.66 -10.49
N MET A 27 -0.39 -11.45 -10.05
CA MET A 27 -1.45 -11.26 -9.04
C MET A 27 -2.73 -10.64 -9.62
N TYR A 28 -2.62 -9.76 -10.62
CA TYR A 28 -3.74 -9.02 -11.20
C TYR A 28 -4.01 -9.37 -12.68
N GLY A 29 -3.56 -10.55 -13.13
CA GLY A 29 -3.66 -10.96 -14.52
C GLY A 29 -2.59 -10.32 -15.42
N HIS A 30 -2.85 -10.25 -16.73
CA HIS A 30 -1.88 -9.74 -17.70
C HIS A 30 -1.76 -8.21 -17.63
N ILE A 31 -0.53 -7.73 -17.57
CA ILE A 31 -0.19 -6.30 -17.64
C ILE A 31 0.65 -6.08 -18.90
N ASP A 32 0.37 -4.99 -19.61
CA ASP A 32 1.27 -4.48 -20.63
C ASP A 32 2.45 -3.77 -19.95
N VAL A 33 3.62 -4.39 -20.03
CA VAL A 33 4.84 -3.91 -19.36
C VAL A 33 5.31 -2.58 -19.95
N ASP A 34 5.11 -2.35 -21.24
CA ASP A 34 5.55 -1.13 -21.90
C ASP A 34 4.61 0.03 -21.55
N GLU A 35 3.30 -0.20 -21.45
CA GLU A 35 2.34 0.80 -20.94
C GLU A 35 2.62 1.14 -19.48
N ALA A 36 2.90 0.13 -18.64
CA ALA A 36 3.24 0.35 -17.24
C ALA A 36 4.53 1.16 -17.07
N ALA A 37 5.54 0.90 -17.88
CA ALA A 37 6.79 1.66 -17.89
C ALA A 37 6.58 3.11 -18.34
N GLN A 38 5.70 3.35 -19.31
CA GLN A 38 5.33 4.71 -19.74
C GLN A 38 4.58 5.43 -18.60
N ALA A 39 3.65 4.77 -17.91
CA ALA A 39 2.93 5.34 -16.78
C ALA A 39 3.86 5.80 -15.65
N VAL A 40 4.96 5.08 -15.36
CA VAL A 40 5.98 5.50 -14.40
C VAL A 40 6.60 6.85 -14.77
N ASN A 41 7.03 7.02 -16.02
CA ASN A 41 7.65 8.27 -16.48
C ASN A 41 6.64 9.43 -16.50
N MET A 42 5.42 9.18 -16.94
CA MET A 42 4.36 10.17 -16.92
C MET A 42 3.98 10.58 -15.48
N ALA A 43 4.01 9.64 -14.54
CA ALA A 43 3.74 9.92 -13.13
C ALA A 43 4.75 10.93 -12.55
N ILE A 44 6.04 10.78 -12.88
CA ILE A 44 7.07 11.75 -12.48
C ILE A 44 6.77 13.12 -13.11
N ASP A 45 6.40 13.16 -14.40
CA ASP A 45 6.08 14.41 -15.11
C ASP A 45 4.82 15.11 -14.56
N ARG A 46 3.91 14.34 -13.92
CA ARG A 46 2.73 14.87 -13.21
C ARG A 46 2.99 15.22 -11.74
N GLY A 47 4.24 15.09 -11.27
CA GLY A 47 4.67 15.45 -9.93
C GLY A 47 4.39 14.39 -8.86
N ILE A 48 4.19 13.12 -9.24
CA ILE A 48 4.28 12.00 -8.31
C ILE A 48 5.74 11.78 -8.00
N THR A 49 6.11 11.86 -6.73
CA THR A 49 7.48 11.70 -6.29
C THR A 49 7.71 10.39 -5.55
N LEU A 50 6.69 9.73 -5.02
CA LEU A 50 6.81 8.47 -4.29
C LEU A 50 6.47 7.28 -5.18
N PHE A 51 7.40 6.30 -5.25
CA PHE A 51 7.24 5.03 -5.95
C PHE A 51 7.47 3.88 -4.97
N ASP A 52 6.43 3.06 -4.79
CA ASP A 52 6.39 1.96 -3.83
C ASP A 52 6.42 0.62 -4.54
N THR A 53 7.40 -0.21 -4.18
CA THR A 53 7.55 -1.58 -4.65
C THR A 53 7.84 -2.54 -3.48
N ALA A 54 8.11 -3.80 -3.75
CA ALA A 54 8.60 -4.79 -2.80
C ALA A 54 9.26 -5.99 -3.51
N GLU A 55 10.22 -6.63 -2.86
CA GLU A 55 10.88 -7.83 -3.39
C GLU A 55 9.90 -8.97 -3.70
N VAL A 56 8.81 -9.09 -2.95
CA VAL A 56 7.79 -10.14 -3.11
C VAL A 56 6.88 -9.93 -4.32
N TYR A 57 6.91 -8.76 -4.95
CA TYR A 57 6.02 -8.46 -6.07
C TYR A 57 6.50 -9.13 -7.37
N GLY A 58 5.90 -10.32 -7.66
CA GLY A 58 6.17 -11.16 -8.80
C GLY A 58 7.49 -11.94 -8.81
N PRO A 59 7.93 -12.60 -7.74
CA PRO A 59 9.03 -12.15 -6.87
C PRO A 59 10.15 -11.51 -7.66
N TYR A 60 10.58 -10.35 -7.20
CA TYR A 60 11.65 -9.50 -7.76
C TYR A 60 11.27 -8.72 -9.05
N HIS A 61 10.28 -9.19 -9.80
CA HIS A 61 9.95 -8.67 -11.13
C HIS A 61 9.53 -7.19 -11.12
N SER A 62 8.72 -6.78 -10.15
CA SER A 62 8.27 -5.39 -10.03
C SER A 62 9.43 -4.42 -9.77
N GLU A 63 10.44 -4.80 -8.98
CA GLU A 63 11.64 -3.98 -8.75
C GLU A 63 12.46 -3.81 -10.02
N GLU A 64 12.66 -4.88 -10.80
CA GLU A 64 13.40 -4.83 -12.06
C GLU A 64 12.69 -3.98 -13.12
N LEU A 65 11.35 -4.11 -13.23
CA LEU A 65 10.54 -3.28 -14.13
C LEU A 65 10.59 -1.81 -13.75
N LEU A 66 10.44 -1.51 -12.45
CA LEU A 66 10.51 -0.13 -11.96
C LEU A 66 11.90 0.47 -12.23
N ALA A 67 12.97 -0.28 -11.98
CA ALA A 67 14.33 0.17 -12.26
C ALA A 67 14.53 0.50 -13.75
N LYS A 68 14.05 -0.38 -14.64
CA LYS A 68 14.08 -0.17 -16.09
C LYS A 68 13.29 1.06 -16.49
N ALA A 69 12.10 1.26 -15.93
CA ALA A 69 11.23 2.38 -16.25
C ALA A 69 11.82 3.73 -15.76
N LEU A 70 12.37 3.76 -14.54
CA LEU A 70 13.02 4.94 -13.98
C LEU A 70 14.28 5.36 -14.76
N GLY A 71 15.10 4.39 -15.21
CA GLY A 71 16.33 4.66 -15.92
C GLY A 71 17.22 5.67 -15.18
N ASN A 72 17.50 6.81 -15.81
CA ASN A 72 18.33 7.88 -15.23
C ASN A 72 17.56 8.86 -14.33
N ARG A 73 16.25 8.66 -14.15
CA ARG A 73 15.36 9.52 -13.34
C ARG A 73 15.30 9.11 -11.86
N ARG A 74 16.13 8.14 -11.42
CA ARG A 74 16.15 7.65 -10.02
C ARG A 74 16.22 8.78 -8.99
N ASN A 75 16.95 9.83 -9.26
CA ASN A 75 17.14 10.95 -8.34
C ASN A 75 15.97 11.96 -8.29
N GLU A 76 14.97 11.78 -9.15
CA GLU A 76 13.76 12.60 -9.16
C GLU A 76 12.67 12.03 -8.22
N VAL A 77 12.89 10.83 -7.67
CA VAL A 77 11.87 10.09 -6.94
C VAL A 77 12.31 9.68 -5.53
N VAL A 78 11.35 9.53 -4.65
CA VAL A 78 11.45 8.83 -3.37
C VAL A 78 11.08 7.37 -3.61
N LEU A 79 12.06 6.49 -3.48
CA LEU A 79 11.92 5.06 -3.75
C LEU A 79 11.70 4.30 -2.45
N VAL A 80 10.59 3.55 -2.40
CA VAL A 80 10.21 2.71 -1.27
C VAL A 80 10.23 1.25 -1.72
N THR A 81 10.90 0.40 -0.96
CA THR A 81 10.78 -1.06 -1.12
C THR A 81 10.69 -1.76 0.23
N LYS A 82 10.44 -3.06 0.22
CA LYS A 82 10.12 -3.81 1.43
C LYS A 82 10.83 -5.16 1.44
N VAL A 83 11.28 -5.59 2.63
CA VAL A 83 11.91 -6.88 2.89
C VAL A 83 11.25 -7.58 4.08
N GLY A 84 11.67 -8.79 4.41
CA GLY A 84 11.23 -9.53 5.58
C GLY A 84 10.51 -10.82 5.27
N PHE A 85 10.58 -11.30 4.02
CA PHE A 85 10.17 -12.64 3.65
C PHE A 85 11.35 -13.59 3.59
N ASP A 86 11.04 -14.87 3.69
CA ASP A 86 11.96 -15.98 3.42
C ASP A 86 11.53 -16.67 2.12
N TYR A 87 12.50 -17.09 1.31
CA TYR A 87 12.27 -17.65 -0.02
C TYR A 87 12.98 -18.98 -0.17
N ASP A 88 12.38 -19.90 -0.96
CA ASP A 88 13.05 -21.11 -1.40
C ASP A 88 13.96 -20.84 -2.65
N GLU A 89 14.58 -21.90 -3.16
CA GLU A 89 15.46 -21.84 -4.32
C GLU A 89 14.75 -21.37 -5.62
N GLN A 90 13.41 -21.41 -5.67
CA GLN A 90 12.59 -20.99 -6.81
C GLN A 90 11.86 -19.66 -6.56
N PRO A 91 12.43 -18.73 -5.84
CA PRO A 91 11.96 -17.55 -5.12
C PRO A 91 10.46 -17.55 -4.76
N GLN A 92 9.97 -18.66 -4.18
CA GLN A 92 8.63 -18.70 -3.60
C GLN A 92 8.71 -18.37 -2.12
N VAL A 93 7.77 -17.55 -1.65
CA VAL A 93 7.67 -17.19 -0.24
C VAL A 93 7.36 -18.45 0.59
N ILE A 94 8.23 -18.76 1.54
CA ILE A 94 8.08 -19.89 2.47
C ILE A 94 7.82 -19.45 3.91
N GLY A 95 8.01 -18.19 4.24
CA GLY A 95 7.77 -17.65 5.58
C GLY A 95 8.08 -16.17 5.71
N LEU A 96 8.07 -15.70 6.95
CA LEU A 96 8.59 -14.41 7.36
C LEU A 96 9.96 -14.60 7.99
N ASN A 97 10.87 -13.66 7.73
CA ASN A 97 12.21 -13.68 8.30
C ASN A 97 12.75 -12.26 8.39
N SER A 98 12.63 -11.66 9.57
CA SER A 98 13.17 -10.32 9.85
C SER A 98 14.47 -10.34 10.63
N LYS A 99 15.18 -11.50 10.67
CA LYS A 99 16.50 -11.61 11.28
C LYS A 99 17.49 -10.68 10.60
N ARG A 100 18.46 -10.22 11.37
CA ARG A 100 19.47 -9.26 10.94
C ARG A 100 20.13 -9.63 9.59
N GLU A 101 20.58 -10.86 9.45
CA GLU A 101 21.28 -11.31 8.26
C GLU A 101 20.37 -11.27 7.02
N ASN A 102 19.12 -11.74 7.15
CA ASN A 102 18.15 -11.75 6.09
C ASN A 102 17.77 -10.32 5.65
N VAL A 103 17.49 -9.43 6.60
CA VAL A 103 17.16 -8.02 6.30
C VAL A 103 18.29 -7.34 5.53
N ILE A 104 19.55 -7.58 5.89
CA ILE A 104 20.72 -7.00 5.22
C ILE A 104 20.86 -7.59 3.81
N GLU A 105 20.85 -8.92 3.67
CA GLU A 105 21.02 -9.61 2.39
C GLU A 105 19.93 -9.21 1.39
N HIS A 106 18.68 -9.21 1.84
CA HIS A 106 17.52 -8.87 1.00
C HIS A 106 17.51 -7.39 0.62
N THR A 107 17.89 -6.48 1.53
CA THR A 107 18.09 -5.07 1.18
C THR A 107 19.13 -4.90 0.08
N GLU A 108 20.27 -5.59 0.18
CA GLU A 108 21.29 -5.56 -0.87
C GLU A 108 20.77 -6.16 -2.19
N GLY A 109 19.91 -7.17 -2.10
CA GLY A 109 19.17 -7.73 -3.25
C GLY A 109 18.29 -6.68 -3.92
N CYS A 110 17.47 -5.95 -3.14
CA CYS A 110 16.65 -4.86 -3.63
C CYS A 110 17.48 -3.78 -4.34
N LEU A 111 18.60 -3.35 -3.75
CA LEU A 111 19.48 -2.35 -4.36
C LEU A 111 20.02 -2.79 -5.72
N ARG A 112 20.42 -4.07 -5.84
CA ARG A 112 20.90 -4.62 -7.13
C ARG A 112 19.78 -4.62 -8.19
N ARG A 113 18.55 -5.08 -7.85
CA ARG A 113 17.42 -5.14 -8.77
C ARG A 113 16.91 -3.76 -9.16
N LEU A 114 16.89 -2.84 -8.21
CA LEU A 114 16.51 -1.44 -8.43
C LEU A 114 17.61 -0.61 -9.09
N ASN A 115 18.79 -1.19 -9.34
CA ASN A 115 19.94 -0.54 -9.95
C ASN A 115 20.28 0.82 -9.29
N THR A 116 20.40 0.82 -7.97
CA THR A 116 20.65 2.02 -7.16
C THR A 116 21.53 1.69 -5.96
N ASP A 117 22.29 2.66 -5.47
CA ASP A 117 23.13 2.51 -4.28
C ASP A 117 22.36 2.71 -2.97
N TYR A 118 21.17 3.28 -3.03
CA TYR A 118 20.31 3.51 -1.86
C TYR A 118 18.83 3.51 -2.19
N VAL A 119 17.99 3.21 -1.19
CA VAL A 119 16.56 3.50 -1.21
C VAL A 119 16.23 4.58 -0.17
N ASP A 120 15.19 5.37 -0.44
CA ASP A 120 14.81 6.48 0.42
C ASP A 120 14.06 5.98 1.67
N LEU A 121 13.25 4.95 1.51
CA LEU A 121 12.52 4.31 2.61
C LEU A 121 12.50 2.79 2.46
N MET A 122 13.07 2.09 3.42
CA MET A 122 12.98 0.63 3.54
C MET A 122 11.91 0.27 4.56
N LEU A 123 11.03 -0.68 4.21
CA LEU A 123 10.00 -1.17 5.12
C LEU A 123 10.20 -2.65 5.47
N ILE A 124 9.94 -3.01 6.73
CA ILE A 124 9.65 -4.40 7.07
C ILE A 124 8.21 -4.67 6.63
N HIS A 125 8.03 -5.61 5.68
CA HIS A 125 6.76 -5.81 4.96
C HIS A 125 5.63 -6.33 5.86
N TRP A 126 5.97 -7.29 6.74
CA TRP A 126 5.08 -7.88 7.73
C TRP A 126 5.82 -8.12 9.05
N PRO A 127 5.13 -8.03 10.19
CA PRO A 127 5.75 -8.36 11.47
C PRO A 127 6.09 -9.85 11.54
N ASP A 128 7.36 -10.15 11.74
CA ASP A 128 7.85 -11.49 12.06
C ASP A 128 7.88 -11.64 13.59
N HIS A 129 7.01 -12.50 14.11
CA HIS A 129 6.88 -12.74 15.55
C HIS A 129 7.94 -13.70 16.11
N ASP A 130 8.69 -14.37 15.23
CA ASP A 130 9.75 -15.30 15.60
C ASP A 130 11.12 -14.60 15.75
N THR A 131 11.21 -13.33 15.27
CA THR A 131 12.40 -12.49 15.40
C THR A 131 12.15 -11.33 16.36
N PRO A 132 13.00 -11.14 17.40
CA PRO A 132 12.91 -9.97 18.27
C PRO A 132 13.07 -8.65 17.48
N PHE A 133 12.24 -7.64 17.77
CA PHE A 133 12.25 -6.40 17.01
C PHE A 133 13.55 -5.59 17.19
N ASP A 134 14.28 -5.74 18.30
CA ASP A 134 15.59 -5.13 18.50
C ASP A 134 16.60 -5.62 17.45
N GLU A 135 16.65 -6.93 17.15
CA GLU A 135 17.51 -7.49 16.11
C GLU A 135 17.19 -6.90 14.72
N THR A 136 15.90 -6.80 14.38
CA THR A 136 15.45 -6.20 13.12
C THR A 136 15.81 -4.72 13.04
N MET A 137 15.61 -3.96 14.13
CA MET A 137 15.94 -2.54 14.17
C MET A 137 17.46 -2.30 14.09
N GLU A 138 18.29 -3.13 14.72
CA GLU A 138 19.75 -3.08 14.58
C GLU A 138 20.21 -3.27 13.13
N ALA A 139 19.55 -4.18 12.38
CA ALA A 139 19.84 -4.37 10.96
C ALA A 139 19.55 -3.09 10.17
N LEU A 140 18.36 -2.49 10.38
CA LEU A 140 17.93 -1.28 9.69
C LEU A 140 18.81 -0.07 10.04
N GLU A 141 19.20 0.10 11.30
CA GLU A 141 20.13 1.13 11.72
C GLU A 141 21.53 0.95 11.07
N SER A 142 22.03 -0.27 10.98
CA SER A 142 23.29 -0.58 10.29
C SER A 142 23.24 -0.23 8.80
N LEU A 143 22.12 -0.55 8.13
CA LEU A 143 21.88 -0.21 6.73
C LEU A 143 21.81 1.30 6.52
N LYS A 144 21.17 2.03 7.43
CA LYS A 144 21.10 3.49 7.42
C LYS A 144 22.46 4.13 7.63
N GLN A 145 23.24 3.66 8.61
CA GLN A 145 24.59 4.13 8.87
C GLN A 145 25.53 3.90 7.67
N SER A 146 25.36 2.81 6.95
CA SER A 146 26.12 2.51 5.73
C SER A 146 25.66 3.30 4.49
N GLY A 147 24.57 4.07 4.60
CA GLY A 147 24.02 4.87 3.52
C GLY A 147 23.20 4.08 2.49
N LYS A 148 22.94 2.79 2.71
CA LYS A 148 22.15 1.94 1.82
C LYS A 148 20.65 2.25 1.87
N ILE A 149 20.18 2.76 3.01
CA ILE A 149 18.81 3.28 3.16
C ILE A 149 18.90 4.66 3.83
N ARG A 150 17.99 5.58 3.46
CA ARG A 150 17.92 6.91 4.11
C ARG A 150 17.05 6.88 5.35
N HIS A 151 15.90 6.24 5.23
CA HIS A 151 14.92 6.05 6.28
C HIS A 151 14.45 4.61 6.30
N TYR A 152 13.83 4.21 7.41
CA TYR A 152 13.15 2.94 7.51
C TYR A 152 11.83 3.08 8.28
N GLY A 153 10.94 2.14 8.05
CA GLY A 153 9.65 2.03 8.67
C GLY A 153 9.15 0.59 8.65
N VAL A 154 7.88 0.46 8.88
CA VAL A 154 7.22 -0.84 8.98
C VAL A 154 5.95 -0.86 8.12
N SER A 155 5.43 -2.05 7.87
CA SER A 155 4.14 -2.24 7.20
C SER A 155 3.33 -3.28 7.98
N ASN A 156 2.04 -3.00 8.18
CA ASN A 156 1.13 -3.89 8.89
C ASN A 156 1.44 -4.10 10.38
N PHE A 157 2.13 -3.16 11.01
CA PHE A 157 2.41 -3.20 12.44
C PHE A 157 1.28 -2.55 13.24
N ASN A 158 0.94 -3.14 14.39
CA ASN A 158 0.06 -2.54 15.38
C ASN A 158 0.83 -1.56 16.29
N ILE A 159 0.13 -0.90 17.20
CA ILE A 159 0.72 0.12 18.10
C ILE A 159 1.81 -0.48 18.99
N ASP A 160 1.54 -1.61 19.65
CA ASP A 160 2.49 -2.23 20.59
C ASP A 160 3.80 -2.62 19.88
N MET A 161 3.71 -3.13 18.64
CA MET A 161 4.87 -3.46 17.82
C MET A 161 5.66 -2.20 17.41
N MET A 162 4.97 -1.13 17.02
CA MET A 162 5.62 0.14 16.66
C MET A 162 6.30 0.79 17.87
N GLU A 163 5.67 0.74 19.04
CA GLU A 163 6.27 1.21 20.29
C GLU A 163 7.51 0.42 20.66
N GLU A 164 7.50 -0.90 20.47
CA GLU A 164 8.68 -1.73 20.67
C GLU A 164 9.79 -1.36 19.69
N CYS A 165 9.49 -1.24 18.39
CA CYS A 165 10.47 -0.81 17.40
C CYS A 165 11.10 0.55 17.74
N GLN A 166 10.30 1.51 18.22
CA GLN A 166 10.79 2.86 18.57
C GLN A 166 11.71 2.90 19.82
N ARG A 167 11.73 1.85 20.63
CA ARG A 167 12.73 1.73 21.71
C ARG A 167 14.14 1.43 21.19
N HIS A 168 14.23 0.87 19.98
CA HIS A 168 15.47 0.38 19.39
C HIS A 168 15.91 1.16 18.14
N GLY A 169 15.03 2.01 17.60
CA GLY A 169 15.33 2.83 16.42
C GLY A 169 14.23 3.81 16.11
N THR A 170 14.35 4.57 15.02
CA THR A 170 13.35 5.59 14.63
C THR A 170 12.63 5.18 13.36
N ILE A 171 11.48 4.54 13.50
CA ILE A 171 10.59 4.28 12.35
C ILE A 171 9.92 5.59 11.90
N VAL A 172 9.96 5.89 10.61
CA VAL A 172 9.37 7.12 10.06
C VAL A 172 8.03 6.89 9.37
N ALA A 173 7.66 5.64 9.10
CA ALA A 173 6.43 5.28 8.40
C ALA A 173 5.83 3.98 8.90
N ASN A 174 4.49 3.88 8.83
CA ASN A 174 3.75 2.62 8.85
C ASN A 174 2.84 2.56 7.61
N GLN A 175 3.01 1.51 6.79
CA GLN A 175 2.20 1.29 5.60
C GLN A 175 1.12 0.25 5.88
N VAL A 176 -0.16 0.63 5.80
CA VAL A 176 -1.30 -0.23 6.20
C VAL A 176 -2.47 -0.09 5.24
N GLY A 177 -3.32 -1.12 5.14
CA GLY A 177 -4.57 -1.05 4.38
C GLY A 177 -5.52 0.00 4.97
N TYR A 178 -5.98 0.93 4.11
CA TYR A 178 -6.96 1.94 4.52
C TYR A 178 -7.75 2.44 3.30
N HIS A 179 -9.05 2.25 3.32
CA HIS A 179 -9.99 2.69 2.30
C HIS A 179 -11.42 2.72 2.85
N MET A 180 -12.39 3.19 2.09
CA MET A 180 -13.77 3.37 2.55
C MET A 180 -14.40 2.10 3.14
N PHE A 181 -14.04 0.90 2.64
CA PHE A 181 -14.53 -0.39 3.15
C PHE A 181 -13.67 -0.96 4.29
N ASP A 182 -12.49 -0.38 4.57
CA ASP A 182 -11.61 -0.76 5.68
C ASP A 182 -11.15 0.47 6.45
N ARG A 183 -11.85 0.75 7.54
CA ARG A 183 -11.62 1.92 8.40
C ARG A 183 -11.04 1.55 9.76
N ARG A 184 -10.47 0.33 9.89
CA ARG A 184 -9.90 -0.19 11.14
C ARG A 184 -8.84 0.72 11.76
N MET A 185 -8.11 1.45 10.93
CA MET A 185 -6.99 2.30 11.38
C MET A 185 -7.43 3.61 12.02
N GLU A 186 -8.66 4.07 11.81
CA GLU A 186 -9.14 5.38 12.24
C GLU A 186 -9.19 5.54 13.75
N SER A 187 -9.54 4.46 14.48
CA SER A 187 -9.78 4.55 15.93
C SER A 187 -8.50 4.69 16.75
N ARG A 188 -7.40 4.08 16.32
CA ARG A 188 -6.17 4.00 17.13
C ARG A 188 -4.89 4.23 16.35
N VAL A 189 -4.66 3.51 15.25
CA VAL A 189 -3.36 3.52 14.55
C VAL A 189 -3.07 4.89 13.92
N LEU A 190 -4.02 5.46 13.20
CA LEU A 190 -3.86 6.80 12.62
C LEU A 190 -3.62 7.88 13.70
N PRO A 191 -4.43 7.99 14.77
CA PRO A 191 -4.15 8.92 15.87
C PRO A 191 -2.78 8.70 16.53
N TRP A 192 -2.37 7.44 16.71
CA TRP A 192 -1.08 7.15 17.30
C TRP A 192 0.08 7.59 16.37
N CYS A 193 -0.02 7.31 15.07
CA CYS A 193 0.97 7.76 14.10
C CYS A 193 1.14 9.28 14.11
N MET A 194 0.02 10.02 14.12
CA MET A 194 0.03 11.48 14.22
C MET A 194 0.70 11.97 15.51
N ALA A 195 0.36 11.38 16.65
CA ALA A 195 0.89 11.78 17.97
C ALA A 195 2.39 11.46 18.12
N ASN A 196 2.89 10.42 17.45
CA ASN A 196 4.27 9.96 17.59
C ASN A 196 5.16 10.36 16.41
N GLY A 197 4.67 11.18 15.47
CA GLY A 197 5.44 11.67 14.34
C GLY A 197 5.86 10.56 13.37
N VAL A 198 4.99 9.56 13.16
CA VAL A 198 5.14 8.50 12.18
C VAL A 198 4.21 8.78 11.00
N GLY A 199 4.73 8.77 9.77
CA GLY A 199 3.93 8.93 8.57
C GLY A 199 3.05 7.69 8.32
N PHE A 200 1.83 7.90 7.85
CA PHE A 200 0.91 6.82 7.50
C PHE A 200 0.76 6.72 5.99
N MET A 201 1.12 5.56 5.43
CA MET A 201 0.92 5.23 4.03
C MET A 201 -0.27 4.28 3.89
N SER A 202 -1.25 4.67 3.08
CA SER A 202 -2.40 3.82 2.78
C SER A 202 -2.11 2.96 1.57
N TYR A 203 -2.20 1.63 1.68
CA TYR A 203 -2.30 0.77 0.51
C TYR A 203 -3.74 0.31 0.28
N GLY A 204 -4.04 -0.18 -0.92
CA GLY A 204 -5.39 -0.57 -1.30
C GLY A 204 -6.37 0.60 -1.33
N SER A 205 -5.91 1.83 -1.57
CA SER A 205 -6.69 3.07 -1.49
C SER A 205 -7.96 3.05 -2.35
N LEU A 206 -7.98 2.26 -3.42
CA LEU A 206 -9.16 2.00 -4.26
C LEU A 206 -9.89 0.68 -3.91
N ALA A 207 -9.70 0.15 -2.69
CA ALA A 207 -10.28 -1.12 -2.25
C ALA A 207 -10.05 -2.24 -3.28
N PHE A 208 -8.83 -2.33 -3.79
CA PHE A 208 -8.40 -3.35 -4.77
C PHE A 208 -9.25 -3.38 -6.04
N GLY A 209 -9.74 -2.22 -6.46
CA GLY A 209 -10.55 -2.00 -7.65
C GLY A 209 -12.05 -1.84 -7.40
N LEU A 210 -12.58 -2.11 -6.22
CA LEU A 210 -13.99 -1.88 -5.90
C LEU A 210 -14.39 -0.41 -6.07
N LEU A 211 -13.55 0.53 -5.62
CA LEU A 211 -13.79 1.97 -5.71
C LEU A 211 -13.53 2.57 -7.11
N THR A 212 -13.36 1.73 -8.13
CA THR A 212 -13.40 2.19 -9.54
C THR A 212 -14.79 2.14 -10.15
N ALA A 213 -15.74 1.46 -9.48
CA ALA A 213 -17.07 1.12 -9.99
C ALA A 213 -17.04 0.38 -11.35
N ALA A 214 -15.96 -0.34 -11.65
CA ALA A 214 -15.79 -1.08 -12.89
C ALA A 214 -16.40 -2.49 -12.85
N PHE A 215 -16.77 -2.98 -11.66
CA PHE A 215 -17.32 -4.32 -11.48
C PHE A 215 -18.84 -4.31 -11.51
N GLY A 216 -19.42 -5.29 -12.22
CA GLY A 216 -20.83 -5.64 -12.04
C GLY A 216 -21.02 -6.60 -10.85
N PRO A 217 -22.26 -6.75 -10.32
CA PRO A 217 -22.52 -7.58 -9.14
C PRO A 217 -22.29 -9.09 -9.36
N GLU A 218 -22.23 -9.53 -10.61
CA GLU A 218 -21.95 -10.92 -11.01
C GLU A 218 -20.54 -11.08 -11.62
N HIS A 219 -19.65 -10.10 -11.42
CA HIS A 219 -18.29 -10.18 -11.93
C HIS A 219 -17.56 -11.40 -11.33
N GLU A 220 -16.86 -12.14 -12.18
CA GLU A 220 -16.01 -13.27 -11.79
C GLU A 220 -14.54 -12.91 -12.09
N PHE A 221 -13.68 -13.11 -11.09
CA PHE A 221 -12.25 -12.90 -11.26
C PHE A 221 -11.64 -14.08 -12.01
N GLY A 222 -10.74 -13.77 -12.95
CA GLY A 222 -10.07 -14.78 -13.77
C GLY A 222 -9.12 -15.68 -12.99
N GLU A 223 -8.68 -16.75 -13.65
CA GLU A 223 -7.67 -17.65 -13.08
C GLU A 223 -6.37 -16.89 -12.78
N GLY A 224 -5.81 -17.09 -11.60
CA GLY A 224 -4.61 -16.38 -11.13
C GLY A 224 -4.87 -15.01 -10.51
N ASP A 225 -6.08 -14.47 -10.58
CA ASP A 225 -6.44 -13.25 -9.86
C ASP A 225 -6.67 -13.59 -8.37
N TRP A 226 -5.88 -12.99 -7.48
CA TRP A 226 -5.94 -13.29 -6.05
C TRP A 226 -7.30 -12.95 -5.41
N ARG A 227 -8.08 -12.02 -6.00
CA ARG A 227 -9.41 -11.62 -5.52
C ARG A 227 -10.43 -12.74 -5.63
N ALA A 228 -10.21 -13.72 -6.51
CA ALA A 228 -11.02 -14.94 -6.61
C ALA A 228 -11.07 -15.76 -5.31
N ASN A 229 -10.12 -15.53 -4.37
CA ASN A 229 -10.14 -16.17 -3.05
C ASN A 229 -11.22 -15.60 -2.10
N GLY A 230 -11.90 -14.53 -2.47
CA GLY A 230 -13.00 -13.93 -1.69
C GLY A 230 -12.55 -13.00 -0.56
N VAL A 231 -11.31 -13.12 -0.09
CA VAL A 231 -10.81 -12.41 1.10
C VAL A 231 -9.65 -11.50 0.74
N ALA A 232 -9.71 -10.25 1.15
CA ALA A 232 -8.64 -9.27 1.06
C ALA A 232 -8.21 -8.84 2.46
N PHE A 233 -6.97 -9.16 2.87
CA PHE A 233 -6.40 -8.74 4.16
C PHE A 233 -7.34 -8.98 5.36
N ASN A 234 -7.91 -10.21 5.40
CA ASN A 234 -8.90 -10.68 6.38
C ASN A 234 -10.27 -9.98 6.34
N LEU A 235 -10.57 -9.26 5.28
CA LEU A 235 -11.90 -8.73 5.00
C LEU A 235 -12.55 -9.53 3.87
N PRO A 236 -13.83 -9.92 3.98
CA PRO A 236 -14.52 -10.72 2.97
C PRO A 236 -14.98 -9.89 1.77
N LEU A 237 -14.13 -8.98 1.28
CA LEU A 237 -14.49 -7.97 0.27
C LEU A 237 -14.96 -8.59 -1.06
N PHE A 238 -14.47 -9.77 -1.39
CA PHE A 238 -14.77 -10.45 -2.66
C PHE A 238 -15.57 -11.75 -2.45
N GLU A 239 -16.03 -12.04 -1.24
CA GLU A 239 -17.01 -13.10 -1.02
C GLU A 239 -18.33 -12.72 -1.68
N ARG A 240 -18.94 -13.66 -2.41
CA ARG A 240 -20.02 -13.40 -3.37
C ARG A 240 -21.16 -12.49 -2.86
N GLU A 241 -21.68 -12.76 -1.66
CA GLU A 241 -22.78 -11.96 -1.07
C GLU A 241 -22.30 -10.57 -0.70
N ARG A 242 -21.14 -10.50 -0.05
CA ARG A 242 -20.51 -9.26 0.37
C ARG A 242 -20.08 -8.41 -0.83
N PHE A 243 -19.50 -9.03 -1.85
CA PHE A 243 -19.09 -8.38 -3.07
C PHE A 243 -20.23 -7.66 -3.79
N ARG A 244 -21.41 -8.29 -3.87
CA ARG A 244 -22.61 -7.65 -4.46
C ARG A 244 -23.00 -6.38 -3.73
N GLN A 245 -23.00 -6.40 -2.39
CA GLN A 245 -23.30 -5.23 -1.57
C GLN A 245 -22.25 -4.12 -1.76
N GLU A 246 -20.98 -4.49 -1.87
CA GLU A 246 -19.90 -3.53 -2.08
C GLU A 246 -19.92 -2.92 -3.48
N VAL A 247 -20.28 -3.70 -4.49
CA VAL A 247 -20.55 -3.19 -5.85
C VAL A 247 -21.74 -2.22 -5.85
N GLU A 248 -22.82 -2.50 -5.11
CA GLU A 248 -23.93 -1.57 -4.94
C GLU A 248 -23.46 -0.24 -4.34
N ILE A 249 -22.66 -0.30 -3.26
CA ILE A 249 -22.08 0.90 -2.65
C ILE A 249 -21.21 1.65 -3.66
N ALA A 250 -20.31 0.95 -4.37
CA ALA A 250 -19.42 1.57 -5.35
C ALA A 250 -20.18 2.28 -6.47
N ASN A 251 -21.29 1.70 -6.96
CA ASN A 251 -22.13 2.33 -7.97
C ASN A 251 -22.81 3.59 -7.43
N ARG A 252 -23.33 3.56 -6.20
CA ARG A 252 -23.93 4.74 -5.56
C ARG A 252 -22.92 5.83 -5.26
N LEU A 253 -21.68 5.46 -4.87
CA LEU A 253 -20.57 6.39 -4.73
C LEU A 253 -20.17 7.01 -6.08
N ALA A 254 -20.25 6.25 -7.17
CA ALA A 254 -20.01 6.76 -8.52
C ALA A 254 -21.08 7.80 -8.91
N GLU A 255 -22.36 7.53 -8.62
CA GLU A 255 -23.46 8.51 -8.84
C GLU A 255 -23.26 9.79 -8.02
N LEU A 256 -22.84 9.63 -6.75
CA LEU A 256 -22.51 10.79 -5.90
C LEU A 256 -21.36 11.61 -6.50
N ALA A 257 -20.28 10.95 -6.93
CA ALA A 257 -19.12 11.62 -7.52
C ALA A 257 -19.45 12.30 -8.86
N ASP A 258 -20.27 11.65 -9.71
CA ASP A 258 -20.72 12.21 -11.00
C ASP A 258 -21.47 13.53 -10.82
N GLY A 259 -22.25 13.69 -9.74
CA GLY A 259 -22.91 14.94 -9.37
C GLY A 259 -21.92 16.12 -9.18
N TYR A 260 -20.65 15.84 -9.00
CA TYR A 260 -19.56 16.82 -8.90
C TYR A 260 -18.61 16.79 -10.10
N GLY A 261 -18.95 16.08 -11.17
CA GLY A 261 -18.09 15.89 -12.35
C GLY A 261 -16.81 15.10 -12.06
N LYS A 262 -16.88 14.16 -11.11
CA LYS A 262 -15.75 13.32 -10.67
C LYS A 262 -16.10 11.83 -10.80
N THR A 263 -15.07 10.98 -10.75
CA THR A 263 -15.25 9.53 -10.78
C THR A 263 -15.25 8.91 -9.38
N CYS A 264 -15.73 7.67 -9.27
CA CYS A 264 -15.65 6.91 -8.02
C CYS A 264 -14.18 6.73 -7.54
N ALA A 265 -13.24 6.49 -8.45
CA ALA A 265 -11.83 6.37 -8.13
C ALA A 265 -11.28 7.69 -7.53
N GLN A 266 -11.62 8.82 -8.13
CA GLN A 266 -11.26 10.13 -7.59
C GLN A 266 -11.86 10.37 -6.20
N LEU A 267 -13.12 9.97 -5.99
CA LEU A 267 -13.75 10.05 -4.67
C LEU A 267 -13.04 9.17 -3.64
N GLY A 268 -12.67 7.95 -4.02
CA GLY A 268 -11.93 7.02 -3.16
C GLY A 268 -10.59 7.57 -2.70
N ILE A 269 -9.78 8.09 -3.63
CA ILE A 269 -8.48 8.69 -3.34
C ILE A 269 -8.65 9.97 -2.52
N ALA A 270 -9.54 10.87 -2.91
CA ALA A 270 -9.81 12.10 -2.18
C ALA A 270 -10.24 11.82 -0.73
N TRP A 271 -11.06 10.79 -0.51
CA TRP A 271 -11.50 10.38 0.82
C TRP A 271 -10.34 9.87 1.70
N VAL A 272 -9.45 9.05 1.15
CA VAL A 272 -8.25 8.60 1.86
C VAL A 272 -7.37 9.80 2.25
N LEU A 273 -7.15 10.73 1.33
CA LEU A 273 -6.32 11.92 1.54
C LEU A 273 -6.97 12.98 2.43
N ASP A 274 -8.29 12.94 2.60
CA ASP A 274 -9.04 13.86 3.45
C ASP A 274 -8.77 13.61 4.95
N HIS A 275 -8.35 12.41 5.33
CA HIS A 275 -7.95 12.11 6.71
C HIS A 275 -6.60 12.77 7.02
N PRO A 276 -6.53 13.66 8.05
CA PRO A 276 -5.33 14.47 8.32
C PRO A 276 -4.10 13.63 8.72
N GLY A 277 -4.30 12.39 9.18
CA GLY A 277 -3.22 11.47 9.55
C GLY A 277 -2.60 10.73 8.37
N VAL A 278 -3.21 10.74 7.20
CA VAL A 278 -2.68 10.06 6.01
C VAL A 278 -1.60 10.92 5.37
N THR A 279 -0.40 10.36 5.24
CA THR A 279 0.72 11.02 4.56
C THR A 279 0.68 10.77 3.06
N CYS A 280 0.44 9.52 2.66
CA CYS A 280 0.45 9.13 1.26
C CYS A 280 -0.61 8.07 0.98
N ALA A 281 -1.37 8.24 -0.11
CA ALA A 281 -2.26 7.23 -0.66
C ALA A 281 -1.55 6.51 -1.83
N LEU A 282 -1.25 5.22 -1.65
CA LEU A 282 -0.67 4.38 -2.70
C LEU A 282 -1.77 3.91 -3.65
N VAL A 283 -1.56 4.12 -4.93
CA VAL A 283 -2.52 3.75 -5.98
C VAL A 283 -1.77 3.09 -7.14
N GLY A 284 -2.28 1.98 -7.63
CA GLY A 284 -1.81 1.36 -8.86
C GLY A 284 -2.21 2.18 -10.08
N MET A 285 -1.32 2.27 -11.05
CA MET A 285 -1.51 3.03 -12.30
C MET A 285 -0.86 2.27 -13.45
N ARG A 286 -1.65 1.54 -14.21
CA ARG A 286 -1.14 0.63 -15.25
C ARG A 286 -0.96 1.30 -16.62
N ASN A 287 -1.58 2.47 -16.80
CA ASN A 287 -1.61 3.22 -18.06
C ASN A 287 -1.89 4.70 -17.84
N GLU A 288 -1.78 5.50 -18.92
CA GLU A 288 -2.01 6.94 -18.91
C GLU A 288 -3.39 7.33 -18.38
N ARG A 289 -4.45 6.63 -18.78
CA ARG A 289 -5.82 6.96 -18.37
C ARG A 289 -5.99 6.84 -16.85
N GLU A 290 -5.51 5.76 -16.26
CA GLU A 290 -5.56 5.55 -14.82
C GLU A 290 -4.72 6.59 -14.07
N LEU A 291 -3.56 6.93 -14.61
CA LEU A 291 -2.70 7.97 -14.04
C LEU A 291 -3.39 9.32 -14.00
N GLU A 292 -3.94 9.79 -15.13
CA GLU A 292 -4.59 11.10 -15.22
C GLU A 292 -5.83 11.17 -14.30
N GLU A 293 -6.62 10.09 -14.25
CA GLU A 293 -7.77 9.98 -13.37
C GLU A 293 -7.37 10.08 -11.89
N ASN A 294 -6.35 9.32 -11.49
CA ASN A 294 -5.91 9.26 -10.09
C ASN A 294 -5.22 10.57 -9.64
N VAL A 295 -4.41 11.19 -10.49
CA VAL A 295 -3.78 12.49 -10.21
C VAL A 295 -4.83 13.57 -10.01
N ALA A 296 -5.90 13.60 -10.81
CA ALA A 296 -6.95 14.60 -10.71
C ALA A 296 -7.79 14.49 -9.41
N ALA A 297 -7.63 13.43 -8.63
CA ALA A 297 -8.23 13.31 -7.29
C ALA A 297 -7.63 14.29 -6.28
N THR A 298 -6.37 14.69 -6.45
CA THR A 298 -5.63 15.50 -5.48
C THR A 298 -6.14 16.95 -5.37
N ASP A 299 -6.83 17.42 -6.39
CA ASP A 299 -7.40 18.77 -6.44
C ASP A 299 -8.82 18.84 -5.84
N TRP A 300 -9.36 17.71 -5.39
CA TRP A 300 -10.71 17.65 -4.87
C TRP A 300 -10.72 17.59 -3.33
N LYS A 301 -11.19 18.65 -2.70
CA LYS A 301 -11.43 18.71 -1.25
C LYS A 301 -12.87 18.33 -0.96
N LEU A 302 -13.08 17.32 -0.12
CA LEU A 302 -14.42 16.85 0.24
C LEU A 302 -15.12 17.85 1.14
N THR A 303 -16.36 18.18 0.81
CA THR A 303 -17.25 18.97 1.68
C THR A 303 -17.93 18.07 2.72
N GLU A 304 -18.52 18.67 3.76
CA GLU A 304 -19.29 17.92 4.76
C GLU A 304 -20.51 17.23 4.11
N GLU A 305 -21.11 17.83 3.11
CA GLU A 305 -22.22 17.24 2.34
C GLU A 305 -21.77 15.93 1.65
N ILE A 306 -20.58 15.92 1.03
CA ILE A 306 -20.05 14.71 0.38
C ILE A 306 -19.75 13.63 1.43
N ARG A 307 -19.14 14.01 2.57
CA ARG A 307 -18.86 13.04 3.66
C ARG A 307 -20.14 12.43 4.23
N SER A 308 -21.18 13.26 4.43
CA SER A 308 -22.51 12.77 4.87
C SER A 308 -23.10 11.83 3.85
N GLY A 309 -23.10 12.17 2.56
CA GLY A 309 -23.60 11.32 1.49
C GLY A 309 -22.87 9.96 1.42
N ILE A 310 -21.55 9.95 1.58
CA ILE A 310 -20.78 8.70 1.67
C ILE A 310 -21.28 7.86 2.86
N ASN A 311 -21.38 8.44 4.05
CA ASN A 311 -21.81 7.71 5.25
C ASN A 311 -23.25 7.21 5.16
N GLU A 312 -24.17 7.97 4.55
CA GLU A 312 -25.54 7.57 4.28
C GLU A 312 -25.62 6.36 3.35
N ILE A 313 -24.84 6.34 2.26
CA ILE A 313 -24.76 5.20 1.34
C ILE A 313 -24.36 3.92 2.08
N PHE A 314 -23.31 3.96 2.89
CA PHE A 314 -22.86 2.81 3.68
C PHE A 314 -23.92 2.36 4.71
N ALA A 315 -24.58 3.31 5.39
CA ALA A 315 -25.60 3.03 6.40
C ALA A 315 -26.84 2.37 5.79
N GLU A 316 -27.28 2.81 4.62
CA GLU A 316 -28.46 2.28 3.94
C GLU A 316 -28.26 0.87 3.40
N VAL A 317 -27.08 0.56 2.85
CA VAL A 317 -26.75 -0.80 2.38
C VAL A 317 -26.44 -1.72 3.56
N GLY A 318 -26.02 -1.16 4.70
CA GLY A 318 -25.76 -1.91 5.95
C GLY A 318 -24.48 -2.72 5.96
N VAL A 319 -23.50 -2.30 5.16
CA VAL A 319 -22.19 -2.94 5.08
C VAL A 319 -21.25 -2.38 6.18
N PRO A 320 -20.63 -3.21 7.04
CA PRO A 320 -19.72 -2.72 8.06
C PRO A 320 -18.43 -2.17 7.44
N THR A 321 -17.96 -1.04 7.96
CA THR A 321 -16.68 -0.41 7.60
C THR A 321 -15.53 -0.78 8.53
N TYR A 322 -15.80 -1.62 9.51
CA TYR A 322 -14.85 -2.13 10.51
C TYR A 322 -14.14 -1.07 11.36
N GLN A 323 -14.69 0.13 11.45
CA GLN A 323 -14.12 1.30 12.16
C GLN A 323 -13.67 1.04 13.62
N ASN A 324 -14.30 0.06 14.30
CA ASN A 324 -14.08 -0.22 15.72
C ASN A 324 -13.22 -1.49 15.96
N LEU A 325 -12.61 -2.05 14.93
CA LEU A 325 -11.75 -3.21 15.08
C LEU A 325 -10.29 -2.79 15.10
N ASP A 326 -9.64 -2.91 16.25
CA ASP A 326 -8.22 -2.58 16.46
C ASP A 326 -7.23 -3.56 15.79
N GLN A 327 -7.70 -4.39 14.89
CA GLN A 327 -6.88 -5.45 14.35
C GLN A 327 -6.23 -5.03 13.04
N VAL A 328 -4.96 -4.59 13.12
CA VAL A 328 -3.99 -4.95 12.09
C VAL A 328 -3.88 -6.46 12.20
N VAL A 329 -4.69 -7.15 11.43
CA VAL A 329 -4.86 -8.58 11.60
C VAL A 329 -3.65 -9.29 11.00
N HIS A 330 -3.18 -10.30 11.67
CA HIS A 330 -2.22 -11.29 11.23
C HIS A 330 -2.46 -11.76 9.80
N VAL A 331 -1.81 -11.14 8.82
CA VAL A 331 -1.91 -11.49 7.41
C VAL A 331 -0.89 -12.58 7.02
N ALA A 332 -0.02 -12.97 7.93
CA ALA A 332 0.83 -14.15 7.73
C ALA A 332 0.07 -15.41 7.26
N ARG A 333 -1.27 -15.42 7.43
CA ARG A 333 -2.16 -16.48 6.92
C ARG A 333 -2.69 -16.23 5.49
N ALA A 334 -2.67 -15.01 4.99
CA ALA A 334 -3.31 -14.65 3.71
C ALA A 334 -2.35 -14.64 2.50
N THR A 335 -1.05 -14.54 2.72
CA THR A 335 -0.05 -14.44 1.65
C THR A 335 0.40 -15.79 1.06
N GLY A 336 -0.40 -16.84 1.21
CA GLY A 336 -0.06 -18.15 0.63
C GLY A 336 1.05 -18.92 1.37
N ALA A 337 1.62 -18.39 2.42
CA ALA A 337 2.49 -19.11 3.34
C ALA A 337 1.67 -20.18 4.07
N ARG A 338 1.16 -21.13 3.29
CA ARG A 338 0.55 -22.35 3.79
C ARG A 338 1.66 -23.24 4.36
N ARG A 339 2.17 -22.91 5.53
CA ARG A 339 2.84 -23.90 6.37
C ARG A 339 2.48 -23.70 7.82
N ASN A 340 1.74 -24.68 8.33
CA ASN A 340 1.67 -25.12 9.72
C ASN A 340 1.31 -24.04 10.77
N LEU A 341 0.23 -23.31 10.55
CA LEU A 341 -0.54 -22.76 11.64
C LEU A 341 -1.67 -23.75 11.96
N ARG A 342 -1.32 -25.00 12.21
CA ARG A 342 -2.07 -25.89 13.10
C ARG A 342 -1.36 -25.76 14.45
N ASP A 343 -1.94 -24.88 15.27
CA ASP A 343 -2.24 -24.99 16.71
C ASP A 343 -2.63 -23.60 17.20
#